data_40107ddfbcf5726f1d2fea1de8a14e8a
#
_entry.id   40107ddfbcf5726f1d2fea1de8a14e8a
#
_cell.length_a   1.000
_cell.length_b   1.000
_cell.length_c   1.000
_cell.angle_alpha   90.00
_cell.angle_beta   90.00
_cell.angle_gamma   90.00
#
_symmetry.space_group_name_H-M   'P 1'
#
loop_
_entity.id
_entity.type
_entity.pdbx_description
1 polymer ?
#
loop_
_entity_poly.entity_id
_entity_poly.type
_entity_poly.pdbx_seq_one_letter_code
_entity_poly.pdbx_strand_id
1 'polypeptide(L)'
;MSTSLDVRWGFRSVLITGLMGTLAACGGGGLGAAGTEVGAVAASARLVAVSDDHPDIRTVPRATCSEEDHPETALQGQVPAALRANGFQGFNCNLQLIGQFRGEGASWMHAFFTDRDQHRCSYYDTSSPVNGTANRTHLGVVVVDATEQREPTATTYLTSASMLDPWESLKVHIGRQLLLGENGTNAAGTSQLDVYDISGDCRYPQLLASANTGTAANGDGSALPAGEILKGHEGNVSPDGLTWYSGDRGTPKKYTATDITDTRHPQLITTWTLPQIYPATWSVTTHGLAVSEDGNRAYVSHAAVPSVASVTSTLAPVNGVLILDVSQVQARMPNPQITEVSHLFWQDGAQSQMYIPIKIRGRSYLVGVDEAGAGGGSDTPNVEAACKAGFPMFAMARIIDIGDDVHPKIVSRMLLETHDPANCNAVLPDIVGLNGFTYGSHYCSVDNKRDATTLACAYFNSGLRVFDIRNPRHPREIAYFNPPGATTPAYGSQHFNPTAFIQSNTQAGNPDWCSAQLRLDARRGTLETTCHDNGFLVMKFEHGVWPFEDSSTPPGEQN
;
A
#
# COMPACT_ATOMS: atom_id res chain seq x y z
N MET A 1 -25.04 -34.63 58.48
CA MET A 1 -24.85 -35.81 57.65
C MET A 1 -24.41 -35.30 56.29
N SER A 2 -23.15 -35.53 56.04
CA SER A 2 -22.36 -35.10 54.84
C SER A 2 -22.52 -36.14 53.76
N THR A 3 -22.70 -35.74 52.51
CA THR A 3 -22.33 -36.54 51.37
C THR A 3 -21.77 -35.63 50.28
N SER A 4 -20.45 -35.71 50.16
CA SER A 4 -19.67 -35.14 49.07
C SER A 4 -19.86 -35.97 47.81
N LEU A 5 -20.07 -35.35 46.68
CA LEU A 5 -19.97 -35.95 45.36
C LEU A 5 -18.74 -35.38 44.65
N ASP A 6 -17.71 -36.23 44.56
CA ASP A 6 -16.55 -36.04 43.73
C ASP A 6 -16.94 -36.21 42.26
N VAL A 7 -16.79 -35.19 41.45
CA VAL A 7 -16.81 -35.29 39.97
C VAL A 7 -15.42 -35.04 39.42
N ARG A 8 -14.74 -36.13 39.07
CA ARG A 8 -13.46 -36.09 38.33
C ARG A 8 -13.75 -35.77 36.85
N TRP A 9 -13.29 -34.64 36.39
CA TRP A 9 -13.22 -34.32 34.97
C TRP A 9 -11.87 -34.77 34.40
N GLY A 10 -11.92 -35.78 33.52
CA GLY A 10 -10.77 -36.25 32.76
C GLY A 10 -10.46 -35.25 31.64
N PHE A 11 -9.29 -34.64 31.73
CA PHE A 11 -8.71 -33.88 30.59
C PHE A 11 -8.33 -34.87 29.50
N ARG A 12 -9.07 -34.86 28.39
CA ARG A 12 -8.57 -35.37 27.12
C ARG A 12 -7.85 -34.25 26.39
N SER A 13 -6.52 -34.38 26.34
CA SER A 13 -5.68 -33.53 25.49
C SER A 13 -6.02 -33.79 24.03
N VAL A 14 -6.65 -32.84 23.39
CA VAL A 14 -6.74 -32.79 21.94
C VAL A 14 -5.52 -32.03 21.45
N LEU A 15 -4.60 -32.77 20.84
CA LEU A 15 -3.51 -32.19 20.05
C LEU A 15 -4.16 -31.51 18.82
N ILE A 16 -4.23 -30.20 18.84
CA ILE A 16 -4.44 -29.41 17.62
C ILE A 16 -3.05 -29.19 17.04
N THR A 17 -2.70 -29.96 16.02
CA THR A 17 -1.57 -29.70 15.15
C THR A 17 -1.82 -28.40 14.42
N GLY A 18 -1.11 -27.36 14.82
CA GLY A 18 -1.08 -26.09 14.10
C GLY A 18 -0.49 -26.31 12.71
N LEU A 19 -1.26 -26.00 11.68
CA LEU A 19 -0.79 -25.91 10.31
C LEU A 19 0.01 -24.61 10.19
N MET A 20 1.32 -24.71 10.39
CA MET A 20 2.25 -23.71 9.88
C MET A 20 2.23 -23.82 8.36
N GLY A 21 1.64 -22.83 7.68
CA GLY A 21 1.74 -22.65 6.25
C GLY A 21 3.13 -22.18 5.87
N THR A 22 4.07 -23.11 5.80
CA THR A 22 5.34 -22.90 5.14
C THR A 22 5.09 -22.77 3.65
N LEU A 23 5.59 -21.69 3.05
CA LEU A 23 5.79 -21.57 1.62
C LEU A 23 6.77 -22.68 1.17
N ALA A 24 6.21 -23.87 0.83
CA ALA A 24 6.99 -24.93 0.25
C ALA A 24 6.96 -24.80 -1.26
N ALA A 25 8.13 -24.61 -1.82
CA ALA A 25 8.40 -24.87 -3.22
C ALA A 25 8.12 -26.35 -3.51
N CYS A 26 7.17 -26.67 -4.38
CA CYS A 26 6.99 -28.02 -4.90
C CYS A 26 7.89 -28.22 -6.10
N GLY A 27 8.89 -29.03 -5.93
CA GLY A 27 9.64 -29.66 -7.02
C GLY A 27 9.20 -31.09 -7.21
N GLY A 28 9.08 -31.51 -8.46
CA GLY A 28 9.47 -32.82 -8.90
C GLY A 28 8.45 -33.89 -9.17
N GLY A 29 8.44 -34.32 -10.42
CA GLY A 29 8.31 -35.73 -10.80
C GLY A 29 7.17 -36.14 -11.70
N GLY A 30 7.39 -36.26 -12.99
CA GLY A 30 7.62 -37.51 -13.68
C GLY A 30 6.64 -37.89 -14.79
N LEU A 31 7.11 -37.84 -16.04
CA LEU A 31 6.87 -38.75 -17.19
C LEU A 31 5.45 -38.90 -17.82
N GLY A 32 5.40 -38.52 -19.09
CA GLY A 32 4.42 -39.01 -20.06
C GLY A 32 4.45 -38.21 -21.35
N ALA A 33 5.11 -38.73 -22.37
CA ALA A 33 5.29 -38.13 -23.70
C ALA A 33 4.02 -38.18 -24.57
N ALA A 34 3.73 -37.10 -25.26
CA ALA A 34 3.21 -37.12 -26.65
C ALA A 34 3.39 -35.73 -27.26
N GLY A 35 4.13 -35.67 -28.34
CA GLY A 35 4.54 -34.43 -29.01
C GLY A 35 3.45 -33.84 -29.89
N THR A 36 3.46 -32.51 -29.93
CA THR A 36 3.16 -31.71 -31.13
C THR A 36 4.02 -30.46 -31.04
N GLU A 37 4.92 -30.31 -31.99
CA GLU A 37 5.73 -29.13 -32.21
C GLU A 37 4.85 -27.92 -32.53
N VAL A 38 4.84 -26.94 -31.64
CA VAL A 38 4.44 -25.57 -31.98
C VAL A 38 5.68 -24.72 -31.76
N GLY A 39 6.13 -24.09 -32.84
CA GLY A 39 7.37 -23.34 -32.88
C GLY A 39 7.44 -22.25 -31.81
N ALA A 40 8.36 -22.44 -30.88
CA ALA A 40 8.75 -21.42 -29.92
C ALA A 40 9.57 -20.34 -30.65
N VAL A 41 8.98 -19.18 -30.85
CA VAL A 41 9.74 -17.96 -31.14
C VAL A 41 10.46 -17.60 -29.85
N ALA A 42 11.73 -17.97 -29.76
CA ALA A 42 12.61 -17.55 -28.67
C ALA A 42 12.88 -16.05 -28.82
N ALA A 43 12.10 -15.24 -28.11
CA ALA A 43 12.49 -13.88 -27.79
C ALA A 43 13.66 -13.97 -26.80
N SER A 44 14.90 -13.83 -27.28
CA SER A 44 16.07 -13.68 -26.45
C SER A 44 15.96 -12.34 -25.72
N ALA A 45 15.41 -12.36 -24.49
CA ALA A 45 15.54 -11.23 -23.59
C ALA A 45 17.03 -11.02 -23.30
N ARG A 46 17.63 -10.00 -23.90
CA ARG A 46 18.92 -9.48 -23.48
C ARG A 46 18.72 -8.95 -22.07
N LEU A 47 19.26 -9.67 -21.08
CA LEU A 47 19.50 -9.12 -19.75
C LEU A 47 20.40 -7.90 -19.94
N VAL A 48 19.83 -6.71 -19.92
CA VAL A 48 20.59 -5.47 -19.88
C VAL A 48 21.27 -5.44 -18.52
N ALA A 49 22.60 -5.49 -18.54
CA ALA A 49 23.39 -5.31 -17.34
C ALA A 49 22.97 -4.00 -16.67
N VAL A 50 22.51 -4.10 -15.43
CA VAL A 50 22.26 -2.95 -14.56
C VAL A 50 23.59 -2.21 -14.45
N SER A 51 23.65 -0.96 -14.92
CA SER A 51 24.80 -0.12 -14.68
C SER A 51 24.92 0.12 -13.19
N ASP A 52 26.05 -0.23 -12.61
CA ASP A 52 26.41 -0.01 -11.19
C ASP A 52 26.61 1.49 -10.84
N ASP A 53 25.80 2.36 -11.39
CA ASP A 53 25.63 3.69 -10.82
C ASP A 53 24.73 3.56 -9.58
N HIS A 54 25.29 3.03 -8.48
CA HIS A 54 24.72 3.22 -7.17
C HIS A 54 24.81 4.73 -6.86
N PRO A 55 23.74 5.52 -7.05
CA PRO A 55 23.75 6.86 -6.50
C PRO A 55 23.96 6.67 -4.99
N ASP A 56 24.87 7.42 -4.41
CA ASP A 56 25.16 7.40 -2.98
C ASP A 56 23.90 7.14 -2.17
N ILE A 57 23.84 6.04 -1.43
CA ILE A 57 22.75 5.76 -0.49
C ILE A 57 22.88 6.84 0.59
N ARG A 58 22.08 7.89 0.48
CA ARG A 58 22.06 9.00 1.42
C ARG A 58 20.70 9.10 2.07
N THR A 59 20.70 9.26 3.37
CA THR A 59 19.49 9.63 4.11
C THR A 59 19.01 11.01 3.69
N VAL A 60 17.70 11.21 3.68
CA VAL A 60 17.14 12.55 3.47
C VAL A 60 17.45 13.43 4.66
N PRO A 61 17.80 14.72 4.46
CA PRO A 61 17.99 15.64 5.57
C PRO A 61 16.74 15.73 6.44
N ARG A 62 16.93 15.72 7.75
CA ARG A 62 15.84 15.84 8.74
C ARG A 62 15.10 17.16 8.61
N ALA A 63 13.84 17.17 9.00
CA ALA A 63 13.09 18.40 9.23
C ALA A 63 13.72 19.23 10.35
N THR A 64 13.63 20.56 10.23
CA THR A 64 13.97 21.48 11.31
C THR A 64 12.69 21.75 12.10
N CYS A 65 12.66 21.32 13.34
CA CYS A 65 11.53 21.47 14.24
C CYS A 65 11.59 22.79 15.01
N SER A 66 10.46 23.29 15.46
CA SER A 66 10.39 24.44 16.36
C SER A 66 10.56 24.01 17.83
N GLU A 67 10.67 24.98 18.74
CA GLU A 67 10.71 24.73 20.18
C GLU A 67 9.35 24.24 20.73
N GLU A 68 8.28 24.44 20.00
CA GLU A 68 6.92 24.02 20.37
C GLU A 68 6.61 22.58 19.95
N ASP A 69 7.44 22.03 19.07
CA ASP A 69 7.31 20.65 18.60
C ASP A 69 7.80 19.64 19.65
N HIS A 70 7.39 18.39 19.48
CA HIS A 70 7.90 17.26 20.27
C HIS A 70 8.69 16.30 19.34
N PRO A 71 9.96 16.64 19.04
CA PRO A 71 10.72 15.95 18.01
C PRO A 71 11.24 14.59 18.46
N GLU A 72 11.63 13.77 17.47
CA GLU A 72 12.34 12.51 17.66
C GLU A 72 13.64 12.70 18.43
N THR A 73 13.90 11.80 19.39
CA THR A 73 15.04 11.89 20.30
C THR A 73 16.24 11.03 19.92
N ALA A 74 16.11 10.23 18.83
CA ALA A 74 17.13 9.29 18.38
C ALA A 74 17.35 9.39 16.86
N LEU A 75 17.51 8.25 16.16
CA LEU A 75 17.62 8.26 14.70
C LEU A 75 16.31 8.73 14.06
N GLN A 76 16.41 9.39 12.89
CA GLN A 76 15.26 9.75 12.09
C GLN A 76 14.39 8.51 11.81
N GLY A 77 13.13 8.54 12.21
CA GLY A 77 12.19 7.44 12.07
C GLY A 77 12.17 6.44 13.23
N GLN A 78 13.06 6.56 14.22
CA GLN A 78 13.15 5.62 15.33
C GLN A 78 12.20 5.97 16.49
N VAL A 79 11.53 4.96 17.04
CA VAL A 79 10.83 5.04 18.33
C VAL A 79 11.55 4.15 19.33
N PRO A 80 12.48 4.69 20.14
CA PRO A 80 13.32 3.94 21.04
C PRO A 80 12.54 3.02 22.01
N ALA A 81 13.06 1.81 22.25
CA ALA A 81 12.44 0.84 23.15
C ALA A 81 12.16 1.39 24.55
N ALA A 82 13.03 2.27 25.05
CA ALA A 82 12.85 2.92 26.35
C ALA A 82 11.60 3.81 26.40
N LEU A 83 11.24 4.46 25.31
CA LEU A 83 10.02 5.27 25.21
C LEU A 83 8.78 4.39 25.10
N ARG A 84 8.87 3.27 24.39
CA ARG A 84 7.78 2.31 24.26
C ARG A 84 7.44 1.65 25.60
N ALA A 85 8.44 1.34 26.41
CA ALA A 85 8.26 0.70 27.72
C ALA A 85 7.37 1.50 28.68
N ASN A 86 7.28 2.81 28.51
CA ASN A 86 6.45 3.70 29.33
C ASN A 86 5.17 4.17 28.62
N GLY A 87 4.85 3.60 27.44
CA GLY A 87 3.82 4.07 26.55
C GLY A 87 4.28 5.26 25.72
N PHE A 88 4.33 5.05 24.41
CA PHE A 88 4.79 6.04 23.44
C PHE A 88 3.83 7.24 23.41
N GLN A 89 4.36 8.43 23.61
CA GLN A 89 3.57 9.68 23.71
C GLN A 89 3.44 10.41 22.36
N GLY A 90 4.01 9.86 21.28
CA GLY A 90 4.01 10.49 19.96
C GLY A 90 5.20 11.42 19.75
N PHE A 91 5.44 11.73 18.47
CA PHE A 91 6.37 12.76 18.02
C PHE A 91 5.70 13.65 16.98
N ASN A 92 6.12 14.90 16.93
CA ASN A 92 5.74 15.79 15.83
C ASN A 92 6.86 16.77 15.51
N CYS A 93 6.86 17.25 14.28
CA CYS A 93 7.69 18.32 13.79
C CYS A 93 6.94 19.03 12.67
N ASN A 94 6.61 20.29 12.88
CA ASN A 94 5.87 21.13 11.93
C ASN A 94 4.48 20.60 11.53
N LEU A 95 3.96 19.60 12.23
CA LEU A 95 2.61 19.04 12.08
C LEU A 95 1.96 18.91 13.44
N GLN A 96 0.75 19.46 13.60
CA GLN A 96 -0.03 19.39 14.83
C GLN A 96 -1.35 18.68 14.57
N LEU A 97 -1.72 17.72 15.42
CA LEU A 97 -3.03 17.09 15.41
C LEU A 97 -4.10 18.12 15.79
N ILE A 98 -5.11 18.30 14.94
CA ILE A 98 -6.21 19.24 15.18
C ILE A 98 -7.57 18.56 15.28
N GLY A 99 -7.72 17.35 14.76
CA GLY A 99 -8.95 16.58 14.81
C GLY A 99 -8.70 15.08 14.69
N GLN A 100 -9.58 14.29 15.29
CA GLN A 100 -9.49 12.84 15.28
C GLN A 100 -10.86 12.19 15.36
N PHE A 101 -11.06 11.13 14.57
CA PHE A 101 -12.14 10.18 14.77
C PHE A 101 -11.52 8.78 14.90
N ARG A 102 -11.43 8.30 16.12
CA ARG A 102 -10.81 7.00 16.40
C ARG A 102 -11.67 5.83 15.90
N GLY A 103 -12.98 5.88 16.16
CA GLY A 103 -13.90 4.81 15.82
C GLY A 103 -13.43 3.43 16.31
N GLU A 104 -13.53 2.45 15.44
CA GLU A 104 -13.06 1.07 15.67
C GLU A 104 -11.70 0.81 15.00
N GLY A 105 -10.89 1.86 14.86
CA GLY A 105 -9.60 1.81 14.21
C GLY A 105 -9.71 1.88 12.68
N ALA A 106 -8.61 1.59 12.00
CA ALA A 106 -8.52 1.63 10.55
C ALA A 106 -7.70 0.44 10.02
N SER A 107 -7.80 0.19 8.73
CA SER A 107 -7.02 -0.82 8.02
C SER A 107 -6.03 -0.15 7.03
N TRP A 108 -5.80 -0.75 5.87
CA TRP A 108 -4.68 -0.43 4.99
C TRP A 108 -4.87 0.81 4.12
N MET A 109 -6.11 1.15 3.76
CA MET A 109 -6.38 2.17 2.77
C MET A 109 -7.29 3.28 3.29
N HIS A 110 -7.00 4.50 2.86
CA HIS A 110 -7.82 5.69 3.05
C HIS A 110 -8.08 6.34 1.69
N ALA A 111 -9.35 6.55 1.36
CA ALA A 111 -9.79 7.30 0.20
C ALA A 111 -10.60 8.52 0.64
N PHE A 112 -10.67 9.55 -0.19
CA PHE A 112 -11.29 10.81 0.21
C PHE A 112 -11.92 11.54 -0.97
N PHE A 113 -12.91 12.37 -0.65
CA PHE A 113 -13.60 13.21 -1.62
C PHE A 113 -14.07 14.52 -0.99
N THR A 114 -14.24 15.55 -1.81
CA THR A 114 -15.01 16.76 -1.44
C THR A 114 -16.11 16.95 -2.46
N ASP A 115 -17.35 16.92 -2.02
CA ASP A 115 -18.48 17.08 -2.91
C ASP A 115 -18.72 18.57 -3.29
N ARG A 116 -19.71 18.80 -4.17
CA ARG A 116 -20.07 20.14 -4.64
C ARG A 116 -20.56 21.07 -3.52
N ASP A 117 -21.13 20.51 -2.47
CA ASP A 117 -21.65 21.24 -1.32
C ASP A 117 -20.56 21.45 -0.25
N GLN A 118 -19.31 21.12 -0.58
CA GLN A 118 -18.10 21.26 0.24
C GLN A 118 -18.08 20.33 1.46
N HIS A 119 -18.89 19.27 1.50
CA HIS A 119 -18.69 18.23 2.48
C HIS A 119 -17.38 17.50 2.19
N ARG A 120 -16.61 17.22 3.22
CA ARG A 120 -15.34 16.50 3.15
C ARG A 120 -15.54 15.10 3.67
N CYS A 121 -15.46 14.15 2.79
CA CYS A 121 -15.68 12.76 3.11
C CYS A 121 -14.36 11.97 3.08
N SER A 122 -14.20 11.12 4.09
CA SER A 122 -13.11 10.16 4.16
C SER A 122 -13.71 8.76 4.27
N TYR A 123 -13.11 7.81 3.55
CA TYR A 123 -13.56 6.43 3.46
C TYR A 123 -12.40 5.52 3.83
N TYR A 124 -12.60 4.63 4.78
CA TYR A 124 -11.58 3.64 5.14
C TYR A 124 -12.20 2.42 5.80
N ASP A 125 -11.54 1.30 5.67
CA ASP A 125 -12.01 0.04 6.23
C ASP A 125 -11.74 -0.03 7.72
N THR A 126 -12.78 -0.37 8.49
CA THR A 126 -12.69 -0.63 9.95
C THR A 126 -12.54 -2.12 10.24
N SER A 127 -12.65 -2.97 9.23
CA SER A 127 -12.58 -4.42 9.41
C SER A 127 -11.64 -5.08 8.43
N SER A 128 -11.12 -6.23 8.84
CA SER A 128 -10.48 -7.20 7.98
C SER A 128 -10.84 -8.60 8.46
N PRO A 129 -11.23 -9.53 7.58
CA PRO A 129 -11.45 -10.93 7.94
C PRO A 129 -10.24 -11.57 8.61
N VAL A 130 -9.04 -11.11 8.29
CA VAL A 130 -7.79 -11.57 8.92
C VAL A 130 -7.75 -11.20 10.40
N ASN A 131 -8.38 -10.08 10.77
CA ASN A 131 -8.38 -9.59 12.15
C ASN A 131 -9.53 -10.13 13.01
N GLY A 132 -10.43 -10.87 12.40
CA GLY A 132 -11.64 -11.36 13.06
C GLY A 132 -12.68 -10.24 13.28
N THR A 133 -13.92 -10.56 12.98
CA THR A 133 -15.04 -9.61 13.06
C THR A 133 -15.85 -9.76 14.34
N ALA A 134 -15.53 -10.76 15.18
CA ALA A 134 -16.41 -11.23 16.26
C ALA A 134 -16.75 -10.18 17.32
N ASN A 135 -15.98 -9.13 17.46
CA ASN A 135 -16.17 -8.11 18.50
C ASN A 135 -16.26 -6.68 17.92
N ARG A 136 -16.54 -6.54 16.64
CA ARG A 136 -16.80 -5.24 16.03
C ARG A 136 -18.27 -4.91 16.06
N THR A 137 -18.58 -3.65 16.33
CA THR A 137 -19.95 -3.13 16.25
C THR A 137 -20.31 -2.76 14.82
N HIS A 138 -19.35 -2.22 14.08
CA HIS A 138 -19.55 -1.74 12.71
C HIS A 138 -18.51 -2.35 11.78
N LEU A 139 -18.98 -3.10 10.81
CA LEU A 139 -18.14 -3.73 9.78
C LEU A 139 -18.09 -2.88 8.51
N GLY A 140 -17.03 -3.05 7.76
CA GLY A 140 -16.87 -2.49 6.42
C GLY A 140 -16.26 -1.09 6.41
N VAL A 141 -16.49 -0.39 5.32
CA VAL A 141 -15.95 0.96 5.11
C VAL A 141 -16.76 1.99 5.88
N VAL A 142 -16.14 2.65 6.83
CA VAL A 142 -16.73 3.83 7.48
C VAL A 142 -16.65 5.03 6.56
N VAL A 143 -17.69 5.84 6.56
CA VAL A 143 -17.75 7.16 5.94
C VAL A 143 -17.65 8.21 7.05
N VAL A 144 -16.59 8.99 7.03
CA VAL A 144 -16.35 10.06 8.00
C VAL A 144 -16.59 11.40 7.34
N ASP A 145 -17.48 12.21 7.92
CA ASP A 145 -17.61 13.64 7.61
C ASP A 145 -16.50 14.41 8.34
N ALA A 146 -15.56 14.94 7.58
CA ALA A 146 -14.47 15.80 8.05
C ALA A 146 -14.63 17.25 7.60
N THR A 147 -15.86 17.68 7.31
CA THR A 147 -16.18 19.08 6.92
C THR A 147 -15.75 20.02 8.02
N GLU A 148 -16.11 19.69 9.28
CA GLU A 148 -15.50 20.30 10.45
C GLU A 148 -14.28 19.49 10.87
N GLN A 149 -13.10 19.97 10.46
CA GLN A 149 -11.84 19.23 10.59
C GLN A 149 -11.43 18.94 12.05
N ARG A 150 -11.92 19.74 13.01
CA ARG A 150 -11.63 19.56 14.43
C ARG A 150 -12.51 18.50 15.09
N GLU A 151 -13.66 18.20 14.51
CA GLU A 151 -14.67 17.29 15.05
C GLU A 151 -15.19 16.32 13.97
N PRO A 152 -14.30 15.51 13.35
CA PRO A 152 -14.73 14.55 12.34
C PRO A 152 -15.64 13.48 12.95
N THR A 153 -16.70 13.08 12.25
CA THR A 153 -17.72 12.16 12.75
C THR A 153 -18.11 11.12 11.71
N ALA A 154 -18.38 9.89 12.14
CA ALA A 154 -18.93 8.86 11.25
C ALA A 154 -20.38 9.17 10.88
N THR A 155 -20.73 8.99 9.61
CA THR A 155 -22.07 9.20 9.07
C THR A 155 -22.76 7.90 8.70
N THR A 156 -22.03 6.97 8.08
CA THR A 156 -22.56 5.67 7.67
C THR A 156 -21.44 4.64 7.53
N TYR A 157 -21.84 3.38 7.32
CA TYR A 157 -20.92 2.25 7.07
C TYR A 157 -21.35 1.52 5.81
N LEU A 158 -20.43 1.30 4.89
CA LEU A 158 -20.67 0.58 3.64
C LEU A 158 -20.35 -0.90 3.88
N THR A 159 -21.35 -1.76 3.70
CA THR A 159 -21.26 -3.20 4.03
C THR A 159 -21.55 -4.10 2.84
N SER A 160 -21.46 -3.58 1.62
CA SER A 160 -21.48 -4.42 0.43
C SER A 160 -20.25 -5.32 0.38
N ALA A 161 -20.27 -6.33 -0.45
CA ALA A 161 -19.34 -7.44 -0.35
C ALA A 161 -17.86 -7.03 -0.40
N SER A 162 -17.47 -6.10 -1.28
CA SER A 162 -16.08 -5.62 -1.33
C SER A 162 -15.77 -4.64 -0.21
N MET A 163 -16.77 -3.89 0.25
CA MET A 163 -16.56 -2.92 1.33
C MET A 163 -16.39 -3.54 2.71
N LEU A 164 -16.68 -4.84 2.86
CA LEU A 164 -16.37 -5.57 4.10
C LEU A 164 -14.88 -5.79 4.31
N ASP A 165 -14.09 -5.79 3.24
CA ASP A 165 -12.64 -5.92 3.28
C ASP A 165 -12.01 -5.49 1.94
N PRO A 166 -12.01 -4.19 1.64
CA PRO A 166 -11.41 -3.68 0.41
C PRO A 166 -9.88 -3.75 0.43
N TRP A 167 -9.28 -4.04 1.58
CA TRP A 167 -7.84 -4.13 1.78
C TRP A 167 -7.13 -2.88 1.23
N GLU A 168 -6.41 -3.00 0.10
CA GLU A 168 -5.67 -1.92 -0.56
C GLU A 168 -6.36 -1.43 -1.84
N SER A 169 -7.59 -1.85 -2.08
CA SER A 169 -8.32 -1.57 -3.31
C SER A 169 -9.34 -0.43 -3.22
N LEU A 170 -9.42 0.28 -2.12
CA LEU A 170 -10.39 1.38 -1.94
C LEU A 170 -9.88 2.66 -2.63
N LYS A 171 -10.59 3.12 -3.66
CA LYS A 171 -10.20 4.27 -4.49
C LYS A 171 -11.38 5.20 -4.80
N VAL A 172 -11.09 6.47 -4.96
CA VAL A 172 -12.05 7.47 -5.45
C VAL A 172 -11.61 7.97 -6.82
N HIS A 173 -12.51 8.00 -7.78
CA HIS A 173 -12.33 8.72 -9.04
C HIS A 173 -13.08 10.06 -9.00
N ILE A 174 -12.34 11.15 -8.86
CA ILE A 174 -12.92 12.50 -8.66
C ILE A 174 -13.78 12.93 -9.86
N GLY A 175 -13.28 12.79 -11.09
CA GLY A 175 -13.96 13.28 -12.29
C GLY A 175 -15.31 12.62 -12.54
N ARG A 176 -15.48 11.34 -12.21
CA ARG A 176 -16.75 10.62 -12.30
C ARG A 176 -17.50 10.55 -10.97
N GLN A 177 -16.90 11.05 -9.90
CA GLN A 177 -17.47 11.06 -8.55
C GLN A 177 -17.90 9.64 -8.11
N LEU A 178 -16.97 8.69 -8.24
CA LEU A 178 -17.15 7.29 -7.90
C LEU A 178 -16.24 6.90 -6.73
N LEU A 179 -16.77 6.09 -5.81
CA LEU A 179 -15.99 5.33 -4.85
C LEU A 179 -16.02 3.87 -5.29
N LEU A 180 -14.83 3.27 -5.41
CA LEU A 180 -14.66 1.90 -5.88
C LEU A 180 -13.88 1.09 -4.84
N GLY A 181 -14.22 -0.18 -4.72
CA GLY A 181 -13.49 -1.12 -3.88
C GLY A 181 -13.62 -2.53 -4.42
N GLU A 182 -12.53 -3.29 -4.33
CA GLU A 182 -12.49 -4.71 -4.65
C GLU A 182 -12.07 -5.47 -3.40
N ASN A 183 -12.64 -6.65 -3.17
CA ASN A 183 -12.24 -7.47 -2.03
C ASN A 183 -10.80 -7.93 -2.19
N GLY A 184 -9.92 -7.40 -1.36
CA GLY A 184 -8.46 -7.57 -1.46
C GLY A 184 -7.91 -8.77 -0.72
N THR A 185 -8.67 -9.43 0.14
CA THR A 185 -8.16 -10.61 0.83
C THR A 185 -8.23 -11.85 -0.03
N ASN A 186 -7.25 -12.74 0.19
CA ASN A 186 -7.28 -14.10 -0.33
C ASN A 186 -8.30 -15.00 0.42
N ALA A 187 -9.15 -14.44 1.27
CA ALA A 187 -10.19 -15.20 1.94
C ALA A 187 -11.11 -15.82 0.90
N ALA A 188 -11.42 -17.10 1.08
CA ALA A 188 -12.22 -17.90 0.17
C ALA A 188 -13.61 -17.26 -0.01
N GLY A 189 -13.70 -16.37 -0.96
CA GLY A 189 -14.89 -15.63 -1.31
C GLY A 189 -14.80 -15.20 -2.77
N THR A 190 -15.88 -14.75 -3.26
CA THR A 190 -16.01 -14.19 -4.61
C THR A 190 -15.30 -12.85 -4.63
N SER A 191 -14.28 -12.70 -5.47
CA SER A 191 -13.78 -11.37 -5.80
C SER A 191 -14.91 -10.56 -6.40
N GLN A 192 -15.14 -9.39 -5.85
CA GLN A 192 -16.21 -8.50 -6.27
C GLN A 192 -15.67 -7.08 -6.39
N LEU A 193 -16.17 -6.36 -7.36
CA LEU A 193 -15.95 -4.93 -7.50
C LEU A 193 -17.24 -4.21 -7.12
N ASP A 194 -17.17 -3.41 -6.08
CA ASP A 194 -18.25 -2.53 -5.68
C ASP A 194 -18.01 -1.13 -6.24
N VAL A 195 -19.05 -0.54 -6.81
CA VAL A 195 -19.03 0.82 -7.37
C VAL A 195 -20.13 1.63 -6.70
N TYR A 196 -19.75 2.76 -6.12
CA TYR A 196 -20.66 3.69 -5.48
C TYR A 196 -20.65 5.04 -6.19
N ASP A 197 -21.81 5.64 -6.31
CA ASP A 197 -21.99 7.05 -6.67
C ASP A 197 -21.81 7.94 -5.42
N ILE A 198 -20.91 8.90 -5.51
CA ILE A 198 -20.66 9.92 -4.48
C ILE A 198 -20.90 11.35 -5.02
N SER A 199 -21.62 11.46 -6.16
CA SER A 199 -21.90 12.74 -6.82
C SER A 199 -22.94 13.60 -6.09
N GLY A 200 -23.75 13.00 -5.24
CA GLY A 200 -24.68 13.67 -4.36
C GLY A 200 -24.00 14.14 -3.06
N ASP A 201 -24.60 13.79 -1.94
CA ASP A 201 -23.98 13.98 -0.62
C ASP A 201 -22.97 12.84 -0.37
N CYS A 202 -21.69 13.15 -0.40
CA CYS A 202 -20.62 12.17 -0.28
C CYS A 202 -20.59 11.44 1.06
N ARG A 203 -21.35 11.94 2.04
CA ARG A 203 -21.52 11.30 3.36
C ARG A 203 -22.42 10.07 3.31
N TYR A 204 -23.19 9.91 2.22
CA TYR A 204 -24.14 8.82 2.02
C TYR A 204 -24.00 8.21 0.61
N PRO A 205 -22.89 7.53 0.31
CA PRO A 205 -22.64 6.91 -0.99
C PRO A 205 -23.76 5.96 -1.43
N GLN A 206 -24.11 5.97 -2.71
CA GLN A 206 -25.17 5.13 -3.28
C GLN A 206 -24.58 3.97 -4.07
N LEU A 207 -24.86 2.73 -3.68
CA LEU A 207 -24.37 1.54 -4.37
C LEU A 207 -24.95 1.48 -5.79
N LEU A 208 -24.08 1.45 -6.81
CA LEU A 208 -24.44 1.29 -8.21
C LEU A 208 -24.33 -0.17 -8.68
N ALA A 209 -23.22 -0.83 -8.32
CA ALA A 209 -22.96 -2.22 -8.63
C ALA A 209 -22.16 -2.89 -7.52
N SER A 210 -22.47 -4.17 -7.28
CA SER A 210 -21.65 -5.09 -6.54
C SER A 210 -21.39 -6.27 -7.48
N ALA A 211 -20.43 -6.08 -8.40
CA ALA A 211 -20.19 -6.99 -9.49
C ALA A 211 -19.23 -8.09 -9.08
N ASN A 212 -19.69 -9.32 -9.21
CA ASN A 212 -18.83 -10.48 -9.10
C ASN A 212 -18.00 -10.63 -10.38
N THR A 213 -16.79 -10.10 -10.35
CA THR A 213 -15.85 -10.15 -11.47
C THR A 213 -15.05 -11.46 -11.49
N GLY A 214 -15.28 -12.37 -10.55
CA GLY A 214 -14.32 -13.48 -10.35
C GLY A 214 -14.84 -14.90 -10.36
N THR A 215 -16.10 -15.19 -10.17
CA THR A 215 -16.49 -16.58 -9.92
C THR A 215 -17.50 -17.16 -10.87
N ALA A 216 -18.51 -16.44 -11.25
CA ALA A 216 -19.60 -17.05 -11.98
C ALA A 216 -20.15 -16.16 -13.09
N ALA A 217 -20.06 -14.85 -12.97
CA ALA A 217 -20.72 -13.96 -13.91
C ALA A 217 -20.05 -12.59 -13.98
N ASN A 218 -20.08 -11.98 -15.14
CA ASN A 218 -19.87 -10.54 -15.31
C ASN A 218 -21.00 -9.76 -14.58
N GLY A 219 -20.83 -8.45 -14.43
CA GLY A 219 -21.85 -7.61 -13.81
C GLY A 219 -23.23 -7.64 -14.51
N ASP A 220 -23.28 -8.05 -15.77
CA ASP A 220 -24.51 -8.27 -16.56
C ASP A 220 -25.14 -9.67 -16.37
N GLY A 221 -24.55 -10.51 -15.53
CA GLY A 221 -25.00 -11.88 -15.28
C GLY A 221 -24.45 -12.92 -16.26
N SER A 222 -23.66 -12.52 -17.26
CA SER A 222 -23.02 -13.50 -18.17
C SER A 222 -21.86 -14.22 -17.50
N ALA A 223 -21.63 -15.49 -17.88
CA ALA A 223 -20.53 -16.26 -17.33
C ALA A 223 -19.17 -15.71 -17.78
N LEU A 224 -18.21 -15.64 -16.84
CA LEU A 224 -16.82 -15.38 -17.18
C LEU A 224 -16.21 -16.56 -17.94
N PRO A 225 -15.23 -16.32 -18.82
CA PRO A 225 -14.47 -17.40 -19.44
C PRO A 225 -13.85 -18.33 -18.38
N ALA A 226 -13.82 -19.62 -18.66
CA ALA A 226 -13.28 -20.61 -17.74
C ALA A 226 -11.81 -20.30 -17.41
N GLY A 227 -11.50 -20.24 -16.12
CA GLY A 227 -10.14 -19.90 -15.62
C GLY A 227 -9.90 -18.42 -15.35
N GLU A 228 -10.81 -17.54 -15.67
CA GLU A 228 -10.73 -16.11 -15.42
C GLU A 228 -11.33 -15.77 -14.05
N ILE A 229 -10.58 -16.01 -12.98
CA ILE A 229 -10.97 -15.60 -11.62
C ILE A 229 -10.21 -14.33 -11.28
N LEU A 230 -10.94 -13.22 -11.08
CA LEU A 230 -10.38 -12.01 -10.55
C LEU A 230 -10.26 -12.12 -9.03
N LYS A 231 -9.04 -12.21 -8.55
CA LYS A 231 -8.71 -12.03 -7.14
C LYS A 231 -7.88 -10.76 -7.04
N GLY A 232 -8.52 -9.65 -6.78
CA GLY A 232 -7.81 -8.41 -6.53
C GLY A 232 -7.04 -8.45 -5.21
N HIS A 233 -5.88 -7.84 -5.17
CA HIS A 233 -5.19 -7.51 -3.94
C HIS A 233 -5.11 -6.00 -3.81
N GLU A 234 -4.67 -5.34 -4.87
CA GLU A 234 -4.70 -3.90 -4.98
C GLU A 234 -5.25 -3.51 -6.37
N GLY A 235 -6.26 -2.65 -6.36
CA GLY A 235 -6.89 -2.13 -7.56
C GLY A 235 -6.68 -0.63 -7.71
N ASN A 236 -6.82 -0.13 -8.94
CA ASN A 236 -6.79 1.28 -9.25
C ASN A 236 -7.67 1.59 -10.47
N VAL A 237 -8.13 2.84 -10.56
CA VAL A 237 -8.95 3.31 -11.66
C VAL A 237 -8.10 4.11 -12.65
N SER A 238 -8.38 3.96 -13.97
CA SER A 238 -7.75 4.79 -15.00
C SER A 238 -8.10 6.28 -14.82
N PRO A 239 -7.25 7.20 -15.28
CA PRO A 239 -7.50 8.65 -15.12
C PRO A 239 -8.80 9.16 -15.74
N ASP A 240 -9.31 8.49 -16.79
CA ASP A 240 -10.61 8.80 -17.39
C ASP A 240 -11.79 8.18 -16.63
N GLY A 241 -11.52 7.31 -15.65
CA GLY A 241 -12.53 6.62 -14.85
C GLY A 241 -13.28 5.52 -15.57
N LEU A 242 -12.80 5.05 -16.72
CA LEU A 242 -13.52 4.08 -17.54
C LEU A 242 -13.01 2.64 -17.37
N THR A 243 -11.83 2.45 -16.77
CA THR A 243 -11.23 1.13 -16.55
C THR A 243 -10.80 0.96 -15.11
N TRP A 244 -11.22 -0.13 -14.50
CA TRP A 244 -10.65 -0.62 -13.24
C TRP A 244 -9.55 -1.64 -13.54
N TYR A 245 -8.37 -1.41 -13.00
CA TYR A 245 -7.25 -2.33 -13.06
C TYR A 245 -7.03 -2.98 -11.70
N SER A 246 -6.67 -4.26 -11.68
CA SER A 246 -6.42 -5.00 -10.44
C SER A 246 -5.24 -5.95 -10.57
N GLY A 247 -4.43 -6.05 -9.53
CA GLY A 247 -3.37 -7.03 -9.39
C GLY A 247 -3.83 -8.25 -8.60
N ASP A 248 -3.77 -9.43 -9.20
CA ASP A 248 -4.14 -10.71 -8.58
C ASP A 248 -2.90 -11.46 -8.10
N ARG A 249 -2.78 -11.67 -6.79
CA ARG A 249 -1.70 -12.44 -6.14
C ARG A 249 -1.90 -13.96 -6.20
N GLY A 250 -2.97 -14.44 -6.85
CA GLY A 250 -3.24 -15.87 -7.06
C GLY A 250 -2.22 -16.59 -7.96
N THR A 251 -2.57 -17.73 -8.49
CA THR A 251 -1.76 -18.46 -9.46
C THR A 251 -2.62 -18.79 -10.68
N PRO A 252 -2.24 -18.34 -11.89
CA PRO A 252 -1.06 -17.54 -12.23
C PRO A 252 -1.15 -16.09 -11.72
N LYS A 253 -0.02 -15.43 -11.51
CA LYS A 253 0.07 -14.01 -11.14
C LYS A 253 -0.34 -13.16 -12.32
N LYS A 254 -1.37 -12.35 -12.19
CA LYS A 254 -1.91 -11.56 -13.31
C LYS A 254 -2.43 -10.20 -12.90
N TYR A 255 -2.48 -9.30 -13.87
CA TYR A 255 -3.25 -8.07 -13.82
C TYR A 255 -4.50 -8.21 -14.68
N THR A 256 -5.56 -7.53 -14.30
CA THR A 256 -6.83 -7.51 -15.02
C THR A 256 -7.23 -6.10 -15.33
N ALA A 257 -7.96 -5.91 -16.43
CA ALA A 257 -8.61 -4.67 -16.81
C ALA A 257 -10.11 -4.93 -16.96
N THR A 258 -10.92 -4.17 -16.23
CA THR A 258 -12.37 -4.27 -16.20
C THR A 258 -12.98 -2.97 -16.72
N ASP A 259 -13.86 -3.03 -17.69
CA ASP A 259 -14.62 -1.89 -18.19
C ASP A 259 -15.68 -1.47 -17.16
N ILE A 260 -15.64 -0.24 -16.74
CA ILE A 260 -16.60 0.41 -15.85
C ILE A 260 -17.25 1.65 -16.50
N THR A 261 -17.27 1.69 -17.84
CA THR A 261 -17.98 2.73 -18.59
C THR A 261 -19.43 2.77 -18.18
N ASP A 262 -20.10 1.61 -18.18
CA ASP A 262 -21.37 1.42 -17.48
C ASP A 262 -21.06 0.95 -16.04
N THR A 263 -21.21 1.88 -15.10
CA THR A 263 -20.91 1.63 -13.68
C THR A 263 -21.83 0.60 -13.03
N ARG A 264 -22.96 0.26 -13.66
CA ARG A 264 -23.90 -0.73 -13.16
C ARG A 264 -23.61 -2.14 -13.67
N HIS A 265 -22.84 -2.24 -14.76
CA HIS A 265 -22.52 -3.50 -15.43
C HIS A 265 -21.02 -3.59 -15.76
N PRO A 266 -20.12 -3.64 -14.75
CA PRO A 266 -18.69 -3.84 -14.99
C PRO A 266 -18.42 -5.11 -15.78
N GLN A 267 -17.51 -5.06 -16.77
CA GLN A 267 -17.17 -6.18 -17.64
C GLN A 267 -15.67 -6.36 -17.80
N LEU A 268 -15.20 -7.61 -17.76
CA LEU A 268 -13.80 -7.92 -18.00
C LEU A 268 -13.40 -7.56 -19.44
N ILE A 269 -12.35 -6.75 -19.61
CA ILE A 269 -11.76 -6.44 -20.92
C ILE A 269 -10.71 -7.49 -21.27
N THR A 270 -9.71 -7.66 -20.39
CA THR A 270 -8.58 -8.57 -20.63
C THR A 270 -7.81 -8.85 -19.35
N THR A 271 -6.95 -9.86 -19.42
CA THR A 271 -5.97 -10.18 -18.38
C THR A 271 -4.55 -10.21 -18.96
N TRP A 272 -3.56 -9.89 -18.14
CA TRP A 272 -2.16 -10.00 -18.48
C TRP A 272 -1.41 -10.74 -17.37
N THR A 273 -0.74 -11.83 -17.74
CA THR A 273 -0.01 -12.68 -16.80
C THR A 273 1.44 -12.24 -16.73
N LEU A 274 1.98 -12.10 -15.50
CA LEU A 274 3.42 -11.84 -15.31
C LEU A 274 4.24 -12.94 -15.96
N PRO A 275 5.25 -12.59 -16.77
CA PRO A 275 6.17 -13.56 -17.35
C PRO A 275 6.88 -14.35 -16.25
N GLN A 276 6.99 -15.67 -16.39
CA GLN A 276 7.67 -16.56 -15.44
C GLN A 276 9.16 -16.74 -15.81
N ILE A 277 9.87 -15.64 -16.00
CA ILE A 277 11.27 -15.61 -16.46
C ILE A 277 12.29 -15.44 -15.33
N TYR A 278 11.87 -15.60 -14.07
CA TYR A 278 12.68 -15.27 -12.91
C TYR A 278 13.46 -16.48 -12.39
N PRO A 279 14.67 -16.25 -11.84
CA PRO A 279 15.37 -17.31 -11.10
C PRO A 279 14.50 -17.84 -9.96
N ALA A 280 14.56 -19.14 -9.68
CA ALA A 280 13.83 -19.77 -8.58
C ALA A 280 14.17 -19.21 -7.18
N THR A 281 15.19 -18.37 -7.09
CA THR A 281 15.62 -17.65 -5.87
C THR A 281 14.74 -16.43 -5.55
N TRP A 282 13.84 -16.05 -6.45
CA TRP A 282 12.90 -14.94 -6.25
C TRP A 282 11.47 -15.45 -6.25
N SER A 283 10.71 -15.06 -5.24
CA SER A 283 9.25 -15.17 -5.27
C SER A 283 8.70 -13.86 -5.81
N VAL A 284 8.02 -13.92 -6.94
CA VAL A 284 7.44 -12.75 -7.60
C VAL A 284 5.93 -12.82 -7.56
N THR A 285 5.30 -11.68 -7.31
CA THR A 285 3.84 -11.53 -7.35
C THR A 285 3.45 -10.20 -7.97
N THR A 286 2.18 -10.03 -8.29
CA THR A 286 1.56 -8.74 -8.60
C THR A 286 1.29 -7.99 -7.30
N HIS A 287 1.21 -6.66 -7.40
CA HIS A 287 0.73 -5.79 -6.34
C HIS A 287 -0.02 -4.62 -6.96
N GLY A 288 0.21 -3.38 -6.53
CA GLY A 288 -0.43 -2.21 -7.07
C GLY A 288 0.04 -1.81 -8.47
N LEU A 289 -0.67 -0.89 -9.04
CA LEU A 289 -0.38 -0.30 -10.33
C LEU A 289 -0.89 1.14 -10.42
N ALA A 290 -0.36 1.88 -11.40
CA ALA A 290 -0.91 3.17 -11.81
C ALA A 290 -0.96 3.26 -13.33
N VAL A 291 -1.76 4.19 -13.83
CA VAL A 291 -1.93 4.43 -15.27
C VAL A 291 -1.53 5.87 -15.58
N SER A 292 -0.87 6.09 -16.73
CA SER A 292 -0.50 7.42 -17.21
C SER A 292 -1.74 8.30 -17.45
N GLU A 293 -1.55 9.63 -17.42
CA GLU A 293 -2.65 10.60 -17.60
C GLU A 293 -3.43 10.39 -18.91
N ASP A 294 -2.78 9.92 -19.97
CA ASP A 294 -3.39 9.61 -21.27
C ASP A 294 -3.98 8.18 -21.38
N GLY A 295 -3.85 7.37 -20.32
CA GLY A 295 -4.37 6.00 -20.28
C GLY A 295 -3.54 4.97 -21.05
N ASN A 296 -2.41 5.35 -21.69
CA ASN A 296 -1.70 4.49 -22.62
C ASN A 296 -0.56 3.68 -21.99
N ARG A 297 -0.09 4.06 -20.80
CA ARG A 297 0.94 3.33 -20.04
C ARG A 297 0.38 2.85 -18.72
N ALA A 298 0.73 1.63 -18.34
CA ALA A 298 0.54 1.14 -16.97
C ALA A 298 1.92 0.92 -16.32
N TYR A 299 2.06 1.39 -15.11
CA TYR A 299 3.21 1.20 -14.24
C TYR A 299 2.83 0.17 -13.19
N VAL A 300 3.28 -1.06 -13.38
CA VAL A 300 2.82 -2.19 -12.57
C VAL A 300 3.92 -2.73 -11.68
N SER A 301 3.55 -3.13 -10.49
CA SER A 301 4.47 -3.70 -9.53
C SER A 301 4.91 -5.09 -9.96
N HIS A 302 6.23 -5.27 -10.04
CA HIS A 302 6.88 -6.56 -10.07
C HIS A 302 7.38 -6.83 -8.66
N ALA A 303 6.45 -7.21 -7.79
CA ALA A 303 6.70 -7.36 -6.36
C ALA A 303 7.49 -8.64 -6.09
N ALA A 304 8.78 -8.49 -5.90
CA ALA A 304 9.67 -9.63 -5.69
C ALA A 304 10.23 -9.66 -4.27
N VAL A 305 10.29 -10.86 -3.72
CA VAL A 305 10.90 -11.14 -2.43
C VAL A 305 12.13 -12.01 -2.67
N PRO A 306 13.35 -11.54 -2.33
CA PRO A 306 14.53 -12.37 -2.38
C PRO A 306 14.47 -13.43 -1.26
N SER A 307 14.96 -14.64 -1.53
CA SER A 307 15.32 -15.52 -0.41
C SER A 307 16.47 -14.86 0.37
N VAL A 308 16.61 -15.17 1.68
CA VAL A 308 17.69 -14.62 2.52
C VAL A 308 19.07 -14.86 1.87
N ALA A 309 19.24 -15.97 1.14
CA ALA A 309 20.45 -16.26 0.38
C ALA A 309 20.64 -15.31 -0.83
N SER A 310 19.61 -14.70 -1.36
CA SER A 310 19.70 -13.85 -2.56
C SER A 310 20.06 -12.39 -2.24
N VAL A 311 19.90 -11.91 -1.02
CA VAL A 311 20.41 -10.59 -0.59
C VAL A 311 21.93 -10.50 -0.75
N THR A 312 22.62 -11.64 -0.58
CA THR A 312 24.07 -11.76 -0.75
C THR A 312 24.47 -12.25 -2.13
N SER A 313 23.52 -12.53 -3.01
CA SER A 313 23.79 -13.14 -4.32
C SER A 313 24.14 -12.10 -5.36
N THR A 314 24.95 -12.49 -6.33
CA THR A 314 25.27 -11.70 -7.53
C THR A 314 24.16 -11.76 -8.59
N LEU A 315 22.99 -12.30 -8.25
CA LEU A 315 21.87 -12.39 -9.17
C LEU A 315 21.28 -11.01 -9.44
N ALA A 316 20.91 -10.77 -10.67
CA ALA A 316 20.23 -9.54 -11.07
C ALA A 316 18.92 -9.36 -10.27
N PRO A 317 18.64 -8.16 -9.76
CA PRO A 317 17.38 -7.90 -9.07
C PRO A 317 16.19 -8.04 -10.01
N VAL A 318 15.05 -8.41 -9.45
CA VAL A 318 13.79 -8.51 -10.19
C VAL A 318 12.63 -7.78 -9.48
N ASN A 319 12.90 -7.14 -8.31
CA ASN A 319 11.93 -6.26 -7.66
C ASN A 319 11.91 -4.90 -8.34
N GLY A 320 10.73 -4.38 -8.68
CA GLY A 320 10.65 -3.07 -9.30
C GLY A 320 9.38 -2.79 -10.08
N VAL A 321 9.52 -1.99 -11.13
CA VAL A 321 8.43 -1.56 -12.01
C VAL A 321 8.55 -2.20 -13.39
N LEU A 322 7.42 -2.64 -13.94
CA LEU A 322 7.24 -2.86 -15.36
C LEU A 322 6.44 -1.70 -15.94
N ILE A 323 6.87 -1.18 -17.07
CA ILE A 323 6.16 -0.18 -17.86
C ILE A 323 5.51 -0.90 -19.04
N LEU A 324 4.17 -0.90 -19.07
CA LEU A 324 3.40 -1.61 -20.07
C LEU A 324 2.70 -0.65 -21.01
N ASP A 325 2.61 -1.00 -22.29
CA ASP A 325 1.69 -0.37 -23.23
C ASP A 325 0.30 -1.00 -23.07
N VAL A 326 -0.67 -0.19 -22.64
CA VAL A 326 -2.07 -0.55 -22.46
C VAL A 326 -2.99 0.26 -23.38
N SER A 327 -2.44 0.89 -24.40
CA SER A 327 -3.16 1.75 -25.35
C SER A 327 -4.33 1.03 -26.05
N GLN A 328 -4.18 -0.27 -26.32
CA GLN A 328 -5.26 -1.08 -26.90
C GLN A 328 -6.42 -1.32 -25.92
N VAL A 329 -6.11 -1.44 -24.62
CA VAL A 329 -7.14 -1.49 -23.56
C VAL A 329 -7.85 -0.14 -23.48
N GLN A 330 -7.09 0.95 -23.46
CA GLN A 330 -7.63 2.32 -23.44
C GLN A 330 -8.55 2.59 -24.64
N ALA A 331 -8.15 2.14 -25.82
CA ALA A 331 -8.93 2.30 -27.06
C ALA A 331 -10.10 1.29 -27.20
N ARG A 332 -10.30 0.40 -26.23
CA ARG A 332 -11.33 -0.67 -26.29
C ARG A 332 -11.23 -1.53 -27.55
N MET A 333 -10.01 -1.84 -27.98
CA MET A 333 -9.80 -2.68 -29.15
C MET A 333 -10.29 -4.12 -28.87
N PRO A 334 -10.85 -4.83 -29.85
CA PRO A 334 -11.16 -6.24 -29.71
C PRO A 334 -9.88 -7.05 -29.41
N ASN A 335 -9.91 -7.91 -28.38
CA ASN A 335 -8.79 -8.72 -27.93
C ASN A 335 -7.49 -7.89 -27.72
N PRO A 336 -7.53 -6.86 -26.86
CA PRO A 336 -6.42 -5.93 -26.71
C PRO A 336 -5.17 -6.65 -26.21
N GLN A 337 -4.03 -6.30 -26.76
CA GLN A 337 -2.74 -6.81 -26.35
C GLN A 337 -2.09 -5.82 -25.37
N ILE A 338 -1.53 -6.34 -24.30
CA ILE A 338 -0.70 -5.60 -23.35
C ILE A 338 0.74 -6.04 -23.58
N THR A 339 1.65 -5.09 -23.84
CA THR A 339 3.05 -5.36 -24.13
C THR A 339 3.98 -4.60 -23.22
N GLU A 340 5.11 -5.20 -22.86
CA GLU A 340 6.13 -4.52 -22.08
C GLU A 340 6.88 -3.50 -22.94
N VAL A 341 7.00 -2.28 -22.44
CA VAL A 341 7.82 -1.20 -23.02
C VAL A 341 9.22 -1.26 -22.42
N SER A 342 9.29 -1.35 -21.10
CA SER A 342 10.55 -1.42 -20.35
C SER A 342 10.32 -1.89 -18.93
N HIS A 343 11.39 -2.06 -18.18
CA HIS A 343 11.36 -2.28 -16.74
C HIS A 343 12.53 -1.61 -16.05
N LEU A 344 12.39 -1.40 -14.75
CA LEU A 344 13.45 -0.97 -13.86
C LEU A 344 13.39 -1.77 -12.58
N PHE A 345 14.45 -2.55 -12.31
CA PHE A 345 14.56 -3.37 -11.12
C PHE A 345 15.66 -2.85 -10.20
N TRP A 346 15.48 -3.06 -8.89
CA TRP A 346 16.43 -2.62 -7.86
C TRP A 346 16.62 -3.69 -6.77
N GLN A 347 17.75 -3.60 -6.08
CA GLN A 347 18.17 -4.56 -5.06
C GLN A 347 18.03 -4.03 -3.63
N ASP A 348 17.85 -2.72 -3.49
CA ASP A 348 17.79 -2.01 -2.23
C ASP A 348 16.38 -1.90 -1.62
N GLY A 349 15.49 -2.79 -2.03
CA GLY A 349 14.13 -2.95 -1.55
C GLY A 349 13.49 -4.21 -2.12
N ALA A 350 12.35 -4.59 -1.57
CA ALA A 350 11.57 -5.76 -1.98
C ALA A 350 10.07 -5.46 -1.88
N GLN A 351 9.25 -6.32 -2.47
CA GLN A 351 7.80 -6.16 -2.51
C GLN A 351 7.40 -4.77 -3.03
N SER A 352 7.84 -4.43 -4.24
CA SER A 352 7.38 -3.21 -4.89
C SER A 352 5.85 -3.17 -4.87
N GLN A 353 5.29 -2.06 -4.34
CA GLN A 353 3.87 -1.98 -4.00
C GLN A 353 3.11 -1.08 -4.97
N MET A 354 3.36 0.21 -4.95
CA MET A 354 2.55 1.19 -5.69
C MET A 354 3.39 2.18 -6.49
N TYR A 355 2.73 2.83 -7.45
CA TYR A 355 3.32 3.91 -8.24
C TYR A 355 2.40 5.11 -8.33
N ILE A 356 2.99 6.30 -8.38
CA ILE A 356 2.28 7.56 -8.63
C ILE A 356 2.98 8.26 -9.79
N PRO A 357 2.36 8.33 -10.99
CA PRO A 357 2.88 9.15 -12.08
C PRO A 357 2.66 10.63 -11.75
N ILE A 358 3.74 11.41 -11.81
CA ILE A 358 3.76 12.83 -11.48
C ILE A 358 4.58 13.63 -12.50
N LYS A 359 4.37 14.95 -12.51
CA LYS A 359 5.29 15.89 -13.13
C LYS A 359 5.91 16.80 -12.07
N ILE A 360 7.17 17.13 -12.23
CA ILE A 360 7.86 18.16 -11.45
C ILE A 360 8.48 19.11 -12.46
N ARG A 361 8.04 20.38 -12.46
CA ARG A 361 8.50 21.39 -13.43
C ARG A 361 8.39 20.90 -14.88
N GLY A 362 7.28 20.24 -15.21
CA GLY A 362 6.97 19.75 -16.55
C GLY A 362 7.67 18.45 -16.97
N ARG A 363 8.62 17.90 -16.19
CA ARG A 363 9.24 16.60 -16.44
C ARG A 363 8.50 15.46 -15.75
N SER A 364 8.37 14.34 -16.43
CA SER A 364 7.65 13.16 -15.94
C SER A 364 8.51 12.30 -15.02
N TYR A 365 7.94 11.91 -13.89
CA TYR A 365 8.52 11.02 -12.88
C TYR A 365 7.48 10.01 -12.39
N LEU A 366 7.96 8.95 -11.73
CA LEU A 366 7.15 8.08 -10.87
C LEU A 366 7.65 8.21 -9.43
N VAL A 367 6.74 8.27 -8.49
CA VAL A 367 7.02 7.86 -7.12
C VAL A 367 6.75 6.36 -7.07
N GLY A 368 7.75 5.55 -6.73
CA GLY A 368 7.62 4.12 -6.50
C GLY A 368 7.82 3.82 -5.01
N VAL A 369 7.05 2.92 -4.46
CA VAL A 369 7.11 2.54 -3.05
C VAL A 369 7.28 1.04 -2.93
N ASP A 370 8.19 0.60 -2.07
CA ASP A 370 8.31 -0.78 -1.64
C ASP A 370 7.53 -1.03 -0.35
N GLU A 371 7.20 -2.27 -0.06
CA GLU A 371 6.56 -2.72 1.18
C GLU A 371 7.56 -3.42 2.13
N ALA A 372 8.71 -3.86 1.60
CA ALA A 372 9.76 -4.50 2.38
C ALA A 372 11.15 -3.95 2.05
N GLY A 373 12.05 -4.04 3.01
CA GLY A 373 13.46 -3.73 2.82
C GLY A 373 14.19 -4.78 1.97
N ALA A 374 15.47 -4.56 1.71
CA ALA A 374 16.29 -5.41 0.85
C ALA A 374 16.37 -6.89 1.27
N GLY A 375 16.13 -7.20 2.54
CA GLY A 375 16.06 -8.58 3.07
C GLY A 375 14.81 -9.36 2.65
N GLY A 376 13.84 -8.70 2.01
CA GLY A 376 12.63 -9.35 1.50
C GLY A 376 11.49 -9.47 2.50
N GLY A 377 11.70 -9.11 3.73
CA GLY A 377 10.72 -9.10 4.81
C GLY A 377 11.06 -8.03 5.83
N SER A 378 10.22 -7.93 6.81
CA SER A 378 10.33 -6.94 7.89
C SER A 378 10.45 -7.58 9.27
N ASP A 379 10.58 -8.91 9.32
CA ASP A 379 10.95 -9.64 10.52
C ASP A 379 12.45 -9.52 10.81
N THR A 380 12.85 -9.71 12.07
CA THR A 380 14.22 -9.51 12.51
C THR A 380 15.27 -10.24 11.66
N PRO A 381 15.10 -11.53 11.28
CA PRO A 381 16.08 -12.22 10.43
C PRO A 381 16.31 -11.58 9.07
N ASN A 382 15.25 -11.07 8.43
CA ASN A 382 15.35 -10.41 7.13
C ASN A 382 16.00 -9.03 7.25
N VAL A 383 15.64 -8.27 8.28
CA VAL A 383 16.27 -6.98 8.60
C VAL A 383 17.77 -7.17 8.87
N GLU A 384 18.14 -8.19 9.66
CA GLU A 384 19.54 -8.52 9.94
C GLU A 384 20.30 -8.94 8.68
N ALA A 385 19.65 -9.68 7.76
CA ALA A 385 20.25 -10.06 6.49
C ALA A 385 20.55 -8.85 5.61
N ALA A 386 19.61 -7.89 5.49
CA ALA A 386 19.83 -6.63 4.78
C ALA A 386 21.01 -5.85 5.39
N CYS A 387 21.05 -5.72 6.72
CA CYS A 387 22.16 -5.12 7.46
C CYS A 387 23.52 -5.72 7.11
N LYS A 388 23.63 -7.03 7.21
CA LYS A 388 24.89 -7.76 6.92
C LYS A 388 25.35 -7.60 5.48
N ALA A 389 24.38 -7.41 4.56
CA ALA A 389 24.65 -7.21 3.15
C ALA A 389 24.96 -5.74 2.80
N GLY A 390 24.82 -4.80 3.74
CA GLY A 390 25.03 -3.37 3.49
C GLY A 390 23.91 -2.69 2.70
N PHE A 391 22.68 -3.23 2.76
CA PHE A 391 21.51 -2.71 2.10
C PHE A 391 20.50 -2.10 3.09
N PRO A 392 19.59 -1.21 2.62
CA PRO A 392 18.53 -0.65 3.44
C PRO A 392 17.66 -1.74 4.10
N MET A 393 17.41 -1.55 5.39
CA MET A 393 16.73 -2.52 6.23
C MET A 393 15.22 -2.54 6.03
N PHE A 394 14.63 -1.40 5.71
CA PHE A 394 13.18 -1.21 5.61
C PHE A 394 12.79 -0.63 4.26
N ALA A 395 11.51 -0.77 3.96
CA ALA A 395 10.90 -0.21 2.75
C ALA A 395 11.03 1.32 2.70
N MET A 396 11.15 1.86 1.48
CA MET A 396 11.22 3.30 1.24
C MET A 396 10.53 3.70 -0.05
N ALA A 397 10.12 4.96 -0.12
CA ALA A 397 9.72 5.56 -1.38
C ALA A 397 10.95 6.00 -2.18
N ARG A 398 10.79 6.07 -3.52
CA ARG A 398 11.81 6.55 -4.45
C ARG A 398 11.22 7.37 -5.57
N ILE A 399 11.99 8.29 -6.12
CA ILE A 399 11.62 9.05 -7.32
C ILE A 399 12.37 8.45 -8.51
N ILE A 400 11.62 8.12 -9.56
CA ILE A 400 12.10 7.50 -10.78
C ILE A 400 11.84 8.48 -11.93
N ASP A 401 12.88 8.86 -12.65
CA ASP A 401 12.77 9.66 -13.88
C ASP A 401 12.27 8.78 -15.01
N ILE A 402 11.12 9.12 -15.57
CA ILE A 402 10.49 8.47 -16.74
C ILE A 402 10.31 9.46 -17.90
N GLY A 403 11.11 10.52 -17.95
CA GLY A 403 11.13 11.41 -19.11
C GLY A 403 11.48 10.70 -20.42
N ASP A 404 12.15 9.56 -20.33
CA ASP A 404 12.29 8.51 -21.34
C ASP A 404 11.80 7.21 -20.68
N ASP A 405 10.60 6.75 -21.03
CA ASP A 405 9.95 5.58 -20.43
C ASP A 405 10.57 4.24 -20.90
N VAL A 406 11.45 4.29 -21.90
CA VAL A 406 12.26 3.14 -22.35
C VAL A 406 13.52 2.96 -21.48
N HIS A 407 14.02 4.03 -20.88
CA HIS A 407 15.21 4.02 -20.02
C HIS A 407 14.95 4.71 -18.68
N PRO A 408 14.02 4.20 -17.86
CA PRO A 408 13.71 4.78 -16.54
C PRO A 408 14.91 4.73 -15.60
N LYS A 409 15.03 5.71 -14.69
CA LYS A 409 16.17 5.82 -13.75
C LYS A 409 15.73 6.29 -12.37
N ILE A 410 16.17 5.62 -11.30
CA ILE A 410 16.02 6.13 -9.94
C ILE A 410 16.86 7.40 -9.79
N VAL A 411 16.27 8.48 -9.31
CA VAL A 411 16.97 9.75 -9.09
C VAL A 411 17.11 10.12 -7.62
N SER A 412 16.27 9.58 -6.76
CA SER A 412 16.40 9.73 -5.30
C SER A 412 15.60 8.67 -4.53
N ARG A 413 15.87 8.58 -3.24
CA ARG A 413 15.22 7.69 -2.27
C ARG A 413 14.86 8.50 -1.03
N MET A 414 13.70 8.22 -0.44
CA MET A 414 13.26 8.78 0.85
C MET A 414 13.77 7.86 1.98
N LEU A 415 15.09 7.76 2.07
CA LEU A 415 15.79 6.93 3.04
C LEU A 415 15.90 7.66 4.38
N LEU A 416 15.33 7.12 5.45
CA LEU A 416 15.48 7.61 6.80
C LEU A 416 16.77 7.04 7.44
N GLU A 417 17.25 7.63 8.51
CA GLU A 417 18.45 7.12 9.21
C GLU A 417 18.24 5.70 9.77
N THR A 418 17.02 5.33 10.13
CA THR A 418 16.68 3.96 10.52
C THR A 418 16.83 2.93 9.39
N HIS A 419 16.86 3.38 8.15
CA HIS A 419 17.02 2.51 6.98
C HIS A 419 18.48 2.33 6.56
N ASP A 420 19.34 3.23 7.02
CA ASP A 420 20.76 3.23 6.65
C ASP A 420 21.46 2.01 7.28
N PRO A 421 22.09 1.12 6.49
CA PRO A 421 22.82 -0.01 7.00
C PRO A 421 23.97 0.36 7.94
N ALA A 422 24.49 1.59 7.89
CA ALA A 422 25.46 2.08 8.86
C ALA A 422 24.93 2.12 10.31
N ASN A 423 23.60 2.19 10.47
CA ASN A 423 22.92 2.27 11.76
C ASN A 423 22.41 0.91 12.29
N CYS A 424 22.75 -0.19 11.66
CA CYS A 424 22.30 -1.54 12.03
C CYS A 424 22.45 -1.85 13.53
N ASN A 425 23.58 -1.50 14.13
CA ASN A 425 23.85 -1.80 15.54
C ASN A 425 22.92 -1.04 16.51
N ALA A 426 22.41 0.11 16.11
CA ALA A 426 21.44 0.89 16.89
C ALA A 426 20.01 0.40 16.66
N VAL A 427 19.71 -0.03 15.44
CA VAL A 427 18.34 -0.38 15.00
C VAL A 427 17.95 -1.82 15.36
N LEU A 428 18.82 -2.80 15.13
CA LEU A 428 18.49 -4.22 15.35
C LEU A 428 18.04 -4.55 16.79
N PRO A 429 18.70 -4.08 17.84
CA PRO A 429 18.21 -4.31 19.21
C PRO A 429 16.89 -3.59 19.50
N ASP A 430 16.66 -2.46 18.84
CA ASP A 430 15.54 -1.60 19.09
C ASP A 430 14.23 -2.12 18.49
N ILE A 431 14.28 -2.81 17.35
CA ILE A 431 13.06 -3.36 16.71
C ILE A 431 12.47 -4.57 17.41
N VAL A 432 13.17 -5.15 18.39
CA VAL A 432 12.65 -6.26 19.19
C VAL A 432 11.36 -5.82 19.89
N GLY A 433 10.29 -6.57 19.64
CA GLY A 433 8.96 -6.26 20.16
C GLY A 433 8.14 -5.28 19.30
N LEU A 434 8.66 -4.81 18.16
CA LEU A 434 7.85 -4.22 17.10
C LEU A 434 7.39 -5.28 16.12
N ASN A 435 6.30 -5.00 15.43
CA ASN A 435 5.76 -5.89 14.40
C ASN A 435 6.54 -5.81 13.10
N GLY A 436 6.25 -6.69 12.19
CA GLY A 436 6.67 -6.59 10.80
C GLY A 436 6.35 -5.21 10.18
N PHE A 437 6.97 -4.89 9.07
CA PHE A 437 6.99 -3.58 8.42
C PHE A 437 7.69 -2.47 9.23
N THR A 438 7.68 -2.52 10.54
CA THR A 438 8.43 -1.69 11.51
C THR A 438 8.52 -0.21 11.08
N TYR A 439 9.67 0.23 10.54
CA TYR A 439 9.93 1.61 10.13
C TYR A 439 9.84 1.81 8.61
N GLY A 440 9.26 0.87 7.90
CA GLY A 440 9.14 0.92 6.44
C GLY A 440 8.07 1.88 5.94
N SER A 441 8.19 2.29 4.68
CA SER A 441 7.12 3.02 3.98
C SER A 441 6.01 2.08 3.53
N HIS A 442 4.82 2.64 3.28
CA HIS A 442 3.70 1.93 2.69
C HIS A 442 3.02 2.79 1.62
N TYR A 443 1.99 3.57 1.93
CA TYR A 443 1.37 4.46 0.96
C TYR A 443 1.94 5.87 1.00
N CYS A 444 2.04 6.45 -0.19
CA CYS A 444 2.41 7.86 -0.38
C CYS A 444 1.36 8.61 -1.19
N SER A 445 1.37 9.93 -1.08
CA SER A 445 0.57 10.84 -1.89
C SER A 445 1.36 12.11 -2.17
N VAL A 446 1.02 12.78 -3.26
CA VAL A 446 1.58 14.09 -3.60
C VAL A 446 0.52 15.17 -3.51
N ASP A 447 0.94 16.40 -3.35
CA ASP A 447 0.06 17.57 -3.31
C ASP A 447 -0.62 17.85 -4.67
N ASN A 448 0.10 17.61 -5.77
CA ASN A 448 -0.37 17.82 -7.13
C ASN A 448 0.37 16.90 -8.11
N LYS A 449 -0.35 16.05 -8.84
CA LYS A 449 0.28 15.15 -9.83
C LYS A 449 0.84 15.88 -11.05
N ARG A 450 0.30 17.05 -11.42
CA ARG A 450 0.73 17.80 -12.62
C ARG A 450 1.93 18.71 -12.39
N ASP A 451 2.17 19.12 -11.14
CA ASP A 451 3.37 19.85 -10.73
C ASP A 451 3.62 19.62 -9.24
N ALA A 452 4.15 18.44 -8.93
CA ALA A 452 4.34 17.99 -7.56
C ALA A 452 5.46 18.79 -6.86
N THR A 453 5.14 19.29 -5.68
CA THR A 453 6.09 19.98 -4.80
C THR A 453 6.40 19.19 -3.54
N THR A 454 5.44 18.36 -3.12
CA THR A 454 5.44 17.70 -1.81
C THR A 454 5.02 16.25 -1.93
N LEU A 455 5.74 15.38 -1.24
CA LEU A 455 5.43 13.97 -1.08
C LEU A 455 5.17 13.68 0.40
N ALA A 456 4.01 13.17 0.74
CA ALA A 456 3.69 12.67 2.06
C ALA A 456 3.56 11.15 2.02
N CYS A 457 4.19 10.45 2.97
CA CYS A 457 4.19 9.00 3.04
C CYS A 457 3.88 8.50 4.45
N ALA A 458 3.21 7.39 4.55
CA ALA A 458 3.04 6.62 5.76
C ALA A 458 4.21 5.65 5.94
N TYR A 459 4.79 5.61 7.14
CA TYR A 459 5.99 4.82 7.48
C TYR A 459 5.76 3.95 8.72
N PHE A 460 4.67 3.19 8.72
CA PHE A 460 4.27 2.31 9.84
C PHE A 460 4.57 2.89 11.22
N ASN A 461 5.44 2.26 12.03
CA ASN A 461 5.78 2.75 13.38
C ASN A 461 6.60 4.06 13.39
N SER A 462 7.14 4.49 12.24
CA SER A 462 7.76 5.83 12.11
C SER A 462 6.74 6.95 11.86
N GLY A 463 5.45 6.61 11.76
CA GLY A 463 4.36 7.56 11.55
C GLY A 463 4.31 8.11 10.12
N LEU A 464 3.98 9.37 10.00
CA LEU A 464 3.77 10.09 8.74
C LEU A 464 4.97 10.98 8.47
N ARG A 465 5.46 10.99 7.23
CA ARG A 465 6.65 11.74 6.80
C ARG A 465 6.32 12.60 5.59
N VAL A 466 6.76 13.84 5.59
CA VAL A 466 6.49 14.81 4.51
C VAL A 466 7.80 15.37 3.98
N PHE A 467 7.93 15.32 2.66
CA PHE A 467 9.17 15.68 1.96
C PHE A 467 8.92 16.78 0.92
N ASP A 468 9.78 17.79 0.88
CA ASP A 468 9.92 18.72 -0.24
C ASP A 468 10.62 17.98 -1.40
N ILE A 469 9.92 17.81 -2.52
CA ILE A 469 10.42 17.12 -3.72
C ILE A 469 10.58 18.06 -4.91
N ARG A 470 10.51 19.40 -4.72
CA ARG A 470 10.71 20.38 -5.80
C ARG A 470 12.06 20.23 -6.50
N ASN A 471 13.05 19.70 -5.79
CA ASN A 471 14.26 19.15 -6.39
C ASN A 471 14.24 17.62 -6.26
N PRO A 472 13.79 16.88 -7.29
CA PRO A 472 13.60 15.44 -7.19
C PRO A 472 14.90 14.65 -6.97
N ARG A 473 16.07 15.25 -7.17
CA ARG A 473 17.37 14.63 -6.90
C ARG A 473 17.86 14.82 -5.46
N HIS A 474 17.32 15.80 -4.75
CA HIS A 474 17.70 16.16 -3.39
C HIS A 474 16.45 16.47 -2.55
N PRO A 475 15.58 15.46 -2.32
CA PRO A 475 14.44 15.62 -1.43
C PRO A 475 14.93 15.89 0.00
N ARG A 476 14.10 16.55 0.79
CA ARG A 476 14.36 16.77 2.22
C ARG A 476 13.08 16.64 3.01
N GLU A 477 13.14 16.09 4.19
CA GLU A 477 12.00 16.06 5.11
C GLU A 477 11.71 17.50 5.58
N ILE A 478 10.42 17.85 5.65
CA ILE A 478 9.95 19.17 6.10
C ILE A 478 9.05 19.08 7.32
N ALA A 479 8.38 17.94 7.51
CA ALA A 479 7.48 17.72 8.62
C ALA A 479 7.28 16.22 8.88
N TYR A 480 6.89 15.87 10.11
CA TYR A 480 6.45 14.52 10.45
C TYR A 480 5.47 14.53 11.63
N PHE A 481 4.67 13.47 11.70
CA PHE A 481 3.78 13.22 12.82
C PHE A 481 3.71 11.70 13.09
N ASN A 482 3.99 11.30 14.31
CA ASN A 482 3.86 9.92 14.77
C ASN A 482 2.91 9.92 15.95
N PRO A 483 1.69 9.37 15.83
CA PRO A 483 0.68 9.47 16.88
C PRO A 483 1.10 8.71 18.14
N PRO A 484 0.58 9.11 19.31
CA PRO A 484 0.79 8.36 20.54
C PRO A 484 0.32 6.92 20.40
N GLY A 485 1.00 6.01 21.07
CA GLY A 485 0.56 4.62 21.18
C GLY A 485 -0.76 4.54 21.93
N ALA A 486 -1.72 3.79 21.39
CA ALA A 486 -3.01 3.62 22.04
C ALA A 486 -2.88 2.80 23.32
N THR A 487 -3.42 3.30 24.42
CA THR A 487 -3.45 2.56 25.69
C THR A 487 -4.37 1.33 25.60
N THR A 488 -5.34 1.38 24.70
CA THR A 488 -6.19 0.26 24.34
C THR A 488 -6.19 0.21 22.81
N PRO A 489 -5.50 -0.74 22.17
CA PRO A 489 -5.53 -0.92 20.74
C PRO A 489 -6.96 -1.08 20.22
N ALA A 490 -7.22 -0.57 19.03
CA ALA A 490 -8.54 -0.71 18.42
C ALA A 490 -8.77 -2.18 18.04
N TYR A 491 -9.83 -2.76 18.52
CA TYR A 491 -10.08 -4.21 18.48
C TYR A 491 -10.16 -4.74 17.05
N GLY A 492 -9.88 -4.41 16.14
CA GLY A 492 -9.89 -4.96 14.79
C GLY A 492 -8.85 -4.29 13.92
N SER A 493 -8.02 -3.45 14.50
CA SER A 493 -6.88 -2.93 13.77
C SER A 493 -5.90 -4.06 13.43
N GLN A 494 -5.17 -3.94 12.34
CA GLN A 494 -4.12 -4.88 11.97
C GLN A 494 -3.05 -4.98 13.06
N HIS A 495 -2.82 -3.88 13.76
CA HIS A 495 -1.88 -3.79 14.86
C HIS A 495 -2.30 -4.66 16.07
N PHE A 496 -3.60 -4.83 16.27
CA PHE A 496 -4.14 -5.63 17.37
C PHE A 496 -4.13 -7.15 17.11
N ASN A 497 -4.01 -7.60 15.87
CA ASN A 497 -4.25 -9.01 15.53
C ASN A 497 -3.12 -9.95 15.97
N PRO A 498 -3.33 -10.85 16.94
CA PRO A 498 -2.30 -11.79 17.40
C PRO A 498 -2.05 -12.95 16.42
N THR A 499 -2.92 -13.18 15.45
CA THR A 499 -2.81 -14.26 14.46
C THR A 499 -2.41 -13.76 13.09
N ALA A 500 -2.22 -12.46 12.98
CA ALA A 500 -1.84 -11.89 11.71
C ALA A 500 -0.53 -12.46 11.22
N PHE A 501 -0.47 -12.52 9.93
CA PHE A 501 0.67 -12.58 9.05
C PHE A 501 1.95 -11.93 9.62
N ILE A 502 1.81 -11.01 10.49
CA ILE A 502 2.81 -10.25 11.19
C ILE A 502 2.64 -10.50 12.68
N GLN A 503 3.70 -10.86 13.35
CA GLN A 503 3.68 -11.05 14.80
C GLN A 503 3.19 -9.77 15.47
N SER A 504 1.94 -9.76 15.89
CA SER A 504 1.36 -8.59 16.51
C SER A 504 2.02 -8.31 17.85
N ASN A 505 2.53 -7.14 18.01
CA ASN A 505 2.86 -6.64 19.31
C ASN A 505 1.64 -5.93 19.90
N THR A 506 0.83 -6.70 20.58
CA THR A 506 -0.39 -6.24 21.26
C THR A 506 -0.11 -5.42 22.51
N GLN A 507 1.13 -4.97 22.74
CA GLN A 507 1.45 -4.17 23.90
C GLN A 507 0.80 -2.79 23.76
N ALA A 508 -0.11 -2.52 24.67
CA ALA A 508 -0.67 -1.18 24.85
C ALA A 508 0.47 -0.16 24.97
N GLY A 509 0.32 0.95 24.27
CA GLY A 509 1.31 2.02 24.29
C GLY A 509 2.47 1.90 23.29
N ASN A 510 2.50 0.86 22.45
CA ASN A 510 3.43 0.84 21.31
C ASN A 510 3.06 1.88 20.24
N PRO A 511 4.03 2.34 19.43
CA PRO A 511 3.73 3.21 18.31
C PRO A 511 2.76 2.54 17.35
N ASP A 512 1.78 3.30 16.88
CA ASP A 512 0.74 2.82 15.96
C ASP A 512 1.33 2.52 14.58
N TRP A 513 0.57 1.81 13.76
CA TRP A 513 0.83 1.65 12.34
C TRP A 513 0.10 2.72 11.54
N CYS A 514 0.84 3.60 10.90
CA CYS A 514 0.33 4.50 9.88
C CYS A 514 0.74 3.94 8.52
N SER A 515 -0.21 3.40 7.77
CA SER A 515 0.05 2.73 6.50
C SER A 515 -0.74 3.30 5.33
N ALA A 516 -1.83 4.00 5.61
CA ALA A 516 -2.81 4.39 4.62
C ALA A 516 -2.40 5.60 3.77
N GLN A 517 -3.09 5.77 2.64
CA GLN A 517 -2.92 6.90 1.74
C GLN A 517 -3.25 8.23 2.44
N LEU A 518 -2.52 9.30 2.08
CA LEU A 518 -2.62 10.61 2.72
C LEU A 518 -3.31 11.62 1.81
N ARG A 519 -4.05 12.55 2.40
CA ARG A 519 -4.62 13.71 1.70
C ARG A 519 -3.90 14.97 2.12
N LEU A 520 -3.20 15.59 1.18
CA LEU A 520 -2.62 16.93 1.32
C LEU A 520 -3.64 17.98 0.83
N ASP A 521 -4.00 18.94 1.66
CA ASP A 521 -4.88 20.06 1.29
C ASP A 521 -4.16 21.39 1.45
N ALA A 522 -3.59 21.89 0.35
CA ALA A 522 -2.83 23.13 0.33
C ALA A 522 -3.67 24.36 0.69
N ARG A 523 -4.99 24.37 0.38
CA ARG A 523 -5.86 25.50 0.72
C ARG A 523 -6.06 25.66 2.22
N ARG A 524 -6.10 24.51 2.92
CA ARG A 524 -6.31 24.47 4.37
C ARG A 524 -4.99 24.34 5.13
N GLY A 525 -3.90 23.98 4.43
CA GLY A 525 -2.61 23.64 5.04
C GLY A 525 -2.73 22.43 5.96
N THR A 526 -3.46 21.38 5.52
CA THR A 526 -3.72 20.19 6.35
C THR A 526 -3.31 18.90 5.65
N LEU A 527 -3.01 17.90 6.46
CA LEU A 527 -2.77 16.52 6.09
C LEU A 527 -3.80 15.64 6.78
N GLU A 528 -4.49 14.78 6.02
CA GLU A 528 -5.48 13.84 6.55
C GLU A 528 -5.08 12.42 6.18
N THR A 529 -5.24 11.48 7.11
CA THR A 529 -5.01 10.05 6.87
C THR A 529 -5.58 9.21 8.00
N THR A 530 -5.33 7.89 7.95
CA THR A 530 -5.66 6.97 9.03
C THR A 530 -4.42 6.26 9.56
N CYS A 531 -4.42 5.97 10.87
CA CYS A 531 -3.51 5.03 11.50
C CYS A 531 -4.35 3.94 12.20
N HIS A 532 -3.80 2.74 12.36
CA HIS A 532 -4.62 1.56 12.67
C HIS A 532 -5.36 1.64 14.00
N ASP A 533 -4.70 2.07 15.06
CA ASP A 533 -5.30 2.20 16.38
C ASP A 533 -5.90 3.59 16.64
N ASN A 534 -5.34 4.61 16.03
CA ASN A 534 -5.76 5.99 16.20
C ASN A 534 -6.92 6.40 15.27
N GLY A 535 -7.26 5.59 14.26
CA GLY A 535 -8.32 5.88 13.30
C GLY A 535 -7.98 7.06 12.39
N PHE A 536 -8.97 7.88 12.06
CA PHE A 536 -8.82 9.04 11.17
C PHE A 536 -8.23 10.24 11.91
N LEU A 537 -7.20 10.84 11.31
CA LEU A 537 -6.42 11.96 11.86
C LEU A 537 -6.41 13.13 10.89
N VAL A 538 -6.58 14.33 11.42
CA VAL A 538 -6.42 15.60 10.71
C VAL A 538 -5.29 16.38 11.38
N MET A 539 -4.21 16.64 10.64
CA MET A 539 -3.07 17.42 11.08
C MET A 539 -3.02 18.76 10.35
N LYS A 540 -2.54 19.78 11.03
CA LYS A 540 -2.26 21.11 10.48
C LYS A 540 -0.76 21.31 10.34
N PHE A 541 -0.32 21.82 9.18
CA PHE A 541 1.05 22.29 9.01
C PHE A 541 1.24 23.60 9.76
N GLU A 542 2.32 23.66 10.51
CA GLU A 542 2.71 24.84 11.30
C GLU A 542 3.99 25.47 10.74
N HIS A 543 4.36 26.61 11.28
CA HIS A 543 5.60 27.34 10.99
C HIS A 543 5.83 27.69 9.50
N GLY A 544 4.78 27.66 8.67
CA GLY A 544 4.85 28.02 7.26
C GLY A 544 5.70 27.07 6.40
N VAL A 545 5.97 25.84 6.86
CA VAL A 545 6.79 24.89 6.09
C VAL A 545 6.07 24.38 4.84
N TRP A 546 4.74 24.46 4.83
CA TRP A 546 3.86 24.08 3.71
C TRP A 546 2.46 24.69 3.90
N PRO A 547 1.70 25.05 2.83
CA PRO A 547 2.08 24.98 1.42
C PRO A 547 3.19 25.98 1.08
N PHE A 548 3.95 25.67 0.01
CA PHE A 548 4.96 26.61 -0.47
C PHE A 548 4.31 27.81 -1.17
N GLU A 549 4.87 29.00 -1.04
CA GLU A 549 4.34 30.25 -1.59
C GLU A 549 4.16 30.21 -3.12
N ASP A 550 5.02 29.46 -3.81
CA ASP A 550 5.00 29.30 -5.27
C ASP A 550 4.07 28.15 -5.78
N SER A 551 3.39 27.45 -4.89
CA SER A 551 2.53 26.34 -5.26
C SER A 551 1.23 26.84 -5.88
N SER A 552 1.18 26.98 -7.20
CA SER A 552 -0.06 27.17 -7.97
C SER A 552 -0.86 25.86 -7.97
N THR A 553 -1.48 25.52 -6.86
CA THR A 553 -2.35 24.33 -6.79
C THR A 553 -3.75 24.70 -7.24
N PRO A 554 -4.21 24.25 -8.43
CA PRO A 554 -5.62 24.34 -8.75
C PRO A 554 -6.44 23.49 -7.77
N PRO A 555 -7.64 23.92 -7.42
CA PRO A 555 -8.50 23.13 -6.55
C PRO A 555 -8.96 21.85 -7.24
N GLY A 556 -8.75 20.69 -6.65
CA GLY A 556 -9.49 19.48 -6.95
C GLY A 556 -8.76 18.29 -7.57
N GLU A 557 -7.45 18.29 -7.71
CA GLU A 557 -6.73 17.17 -8.31
C GLU A 557 -5.74 16.52 -7.32
N GLN A 558 -6.34 15.81 -6.38
CA GLN A 558 -5.59 14.87 -5.51
C GLN A 558 -6.19 13.48 -5.73
N ASN A 559 -5.49 12.66 -6.57
CA ASN A 559 -5.57 11.20 -6.57
C ASN A 559 -4.42 10.60 -7.37
#